data_61a4a43192b192ccbee79c217bb20306
#
_entry.id   61a4a43192b192ccbee79c217bb20306
#
_cell.length_a   1.000
_cell.length_b   1.000
_cell.length_c   1.000
_cell.angle_alpha   90.00
_cell.angle_beta   90.00
_cell.angle_gamma   90.00
#
_symmetry.space_group_name_H-M   'P 1'
#
loop_
_entity.id
_entity.type
_entity.pdbx_description
1 polymer ?
#
loop_
_entity_poly.entity_id
_entity_poly.type
_entity_poly.pdbx_seq_one_letter_code
_entity_poly.pdbx_strand_id
1 'polypeptide(L)'
;ALLIFGSDTKAFTSVVTMKNITLFDGQLIIPGVAVVTVLACIVIMIGLSLFIKKTKAGRAMVAVSEDKGAAQLMGINVNGTISLTFAIGSGLAAIAGVLLCSAYPSLTPYTGAMPGIKAFVAAVFGGIGSIPGAMIGGILLGIIENLSKAYISSQMADAIVFAVLIIVLLVRPTGILGKNIQAVSYTHLRAHETTLHL
;
A
#
# COMPACT_ATOMS: atom_id res chain seq x y z
N ALA A 1 -8.90 19.96 8.70
CA ALA A 1 -7.59 20.57 8.47
C ALA A 1 -7.72 22.01 7.95
N LEU A 2 -8.49 22.26 6.88
CA LEU A 2 -8.68 23.60 6.27
C LEU A 2 -9.21 24.65 7.25
N LEU A 3 -10.18 24.29 8.11
CA LEU A 3 -10.77 25.22 9.10
C LEU A 3 -9.79 25.61 10.23
N ILE A 4 -8.81 24.75 10.53
CA ILE A 4 -7.87 24.97 11.63
C ILE A 4 -6.56 25.57 11.15
N PHE A 5 -6.04 25.07 10.02
CA PHE A 5 -4.70 25.40 9.51
C PHE A 5 -4.70 26.35 8.30
N GLY A 6 -5.89 26.68 7.75
CA GLY A 6 -6.02 27.48 6.53
C GLY A 6 -5.69 26.70 5.27
N SER A 7 -5.68 27.39 4.12
CA SER A 7 -5.35 26.83 2.80
C SER A 7 -3.88 27.04 2.40
N ASP A 8 -3.11 27.76 3.20
CA ASP A 8 -1.76 28.17 2.84
C ASP A 8 -0.77 27.01 2.89
N THR A 9 0.15 27.02 1.93
CA THR A 9 1.24 26.06 1.87
C THR A 9 2.22 26.33 3.02
N LYS A 10 2.46 25.32 3.84
CA LYS A 10 3.43 25.39 4.94
C LYS A 10 4.72 24.68 4.53
N ALA A 11 5.86 25.31 4.83
CA ALA A 11 7.16 24.67 4.64
C ALA A 11 7.38 23.62 5.74
N PHE A 12 7.78 22.44 5.35
CA PHE A 12 8.17 21.35 6.25
C PHE A 12 9.69 21.26 6.32
N THR A 13 10.26 21.34 7.50
CA THR A 13 11.70 21.15 7.69
C THR A 13 12.00 19.65 7.54
N SER A 14 12.84 19.28 6.56
CA SER A 14 13.20 17.88 6.34
C SER A 14 13.80 17.27 7.61
N VAL A 15 13.22 16.16 8.07
CA VAL A 15 13.71 15.38 9.20
C VAL A 15 14.92 14.54 8.78
N VAL A 16 15.02 14.22 7.49
CA VAL A 16 16.11 13.43 6.92
C VAL A 16 17.18 14.37 6.35
N THR A 17 18.27 14.55 7.09
CA THR A 17 19.39 15.43 6.74
C THR A 17 20.59 14.67 6.15
N MET A 18 20.34 13.60 5.40
CA MET A 18 21.43 12.85 4.76
C MET A 18 21.98 13.60 3.54
N LYS A 19 23.31 13.66 3.46
CA LYS A 19 24.03 14.25 2.33
C LYS A 19 23.72 13.47 1.05
N ASN A 20 23.56 14.19 -0.06
CA ASN A 20 23.39 13.55 -1.36
C ASN A 20 24.60 12.69 -1.71
N ILE A 21 24.36 11.51 -2.26
CA ILE A 21 25.39 10.59 -2.71
C ILE A 21 25.65 10.91 -4.17
N THR A 22 26.88 11.36 -4.48
CA THR A 22 27.33 11.63 -5.85
C THR A 22 28.13 10.42 -6.35
N LEU A 23 27.68 9.81 -7.44
CA LEU A 23 28.39 8.76 -8.17
C LEU A 23 28.87 9.29 -9.52
N PHE A 24 29.92 8.65 -10.07
CA PHE A 24 30.50 8.97 -11.39
C PHE A 24 30.88 10.46 -11.56
N ASP A 25 31.74 10.98 -10.67
CA ASP A 25 32.25 12.37 -10.73
C ASP A 25 31.13 13.45 -10.82
N GLY A 26 30.00 13.19 -10.14
CA GLY A 26 28.89 14.16 -10.08
C GLY A 26 27.85 14.03 -11.19
N GLN A 27 27.97 13.09 -12.10
CA GLN A 27 26.94 12.89 -13.15
C GLN A 27 25.65 12.26 -12.62
N LEU A 28 25.73 11.51 -11.52
CA LEU A 28 24.54 10.91 -10.88
C LEU A 28 24.46 11.39 -9.42
N ILE A 29 23.42 12.17 -9.13
CA ILE A 29 23.14 12.66 -7.78
C ILE A 29 21.93 11.89 -7.25
N ILE A 30 22.12 11.06 -6.22
CA ILE A 30 21.05 10.36 -5.53
C ILE A 30 20.73 11.15 -4.25
N PRO A 31 19.49 11.69 -4.11
CA PRO A 31 19.09 12.36 -2.88
C PRO A 31 19.16 11.41 -1.69
N GLY A 32 19.79 11.81 -0.59
CA GLY A 32 19.89 10.98 0.62
C GLY A 32 18.52 10.55 1.15
N VAL A 33 17.50 11.39 1.01
CA VAL A 33 16.11 11.07 1.36
C VAL A 33 15.59 9.85 0.58
N ALA A 34 15.92 9.71 -0.70
CA ALA A 34 15.48 8.57 -1.51
C ALA A 34 16.07 7.24 -0.99
N VAL A 35 17.34 7.24 -0.60
CA VAL A 35 18.01 6.05 -0.04
C VAL A 35 17.36 5.66 1.29
N VAL A 36 17.12 6.63 2.18
CA VAL A 36 16.44 6.38 3.46
C VAL A 36 15.03 5.86 3.25
N THR A 37 14.29 6.41 2.28
CA THR A 37 12.93 5.97 1.97
C THR A 37 12.91 4.52 1.50
N VAL A 38 13.81 4.14 0.58
CA VAL A 38 13.90 2.74 0.09
C VAL A 38 14.27 1.78 1.21
N LEU A 39 15.25 2.12 2.05
CA LEU A 39 15.64 1.30 3.19
C LEU A 39 14.48 1.17 4.20
N ALA A 40 13.80 2.27 4.52
CA ALA A 40 12.64 2.25 5.41
C ALA A 40 11.52 1.35 4.85
N CYS A 41 11.21 1.45 3.56
CA CYS A 41 10.21 0.58 2.91
C CYS A 41 10.59 -0.90 3.01
N ILE A 42 11.85 -1.27 2.79
CA ILE A 42 12.31 -2.66 2.89
C ILE A 42 12.19 -3.15 4.33
N VAL A 43 12.64 -2.37 5.31
CA VAL A 43 12.57 -2.72 6.73
C VAL A 43 11.11 -2.90 7.17
N ILE A 44 10.24 -1.96 6.81
CA ILE A 44 8.79 -2.03 7.12
C ILE A 44 8.17 -3.26 6.47
N MET A 45 8.44 -3.54 5.19
CA MET A 45 7.93 -4.71 4.48
C MET A 45 8.31 -6.01 5.19
N ILE A 46 9.59 -6.17 5.54
CA ILE A 46 10.09 -7.36 6.25
C ILE A 46 9.45 -7.44 7.62
N GLY A 47 9.46 -6.35 8.40
CA GLY A 47 8.89 -6.30 9.74
C GLY A 47 7.40 -6.65 9.75
N LEU A 48 6.61 -6.04 8.86
CA LEU A 48 5.18 -6.29 8.75
C LEU A 48 4.88 -7.73 8.27
N SER A 49 5.65 -8.23 7.32
CA SER A 49 5.51 -9.62 6.84
C SER A 49 5.82 -10.64 7.94
N LEU A 50 6.87 -10.40 8.72
CA LEU A 50 7.21 -11.24 9.88
C LEU A 50 6.16 -11.12 10.99
N PHE A 51 5.68 -9.93 11.28
CA PHE A 51 4.64 -9.69 12.26
C PHE A 51 3.37 -10.47 11.92
N ILE A 52 2.88 -10.37 10.68
CA ILE A 52 1.66 -11.06 10.25
C ILE A 52 1.84 -12.58 10.28
N LYS A 53 2.99 -13.10 9.83
CA LYS A 53 3.21 -14.55 9.77
C LYS A 53 3.52 -15.18 11.13
N LYS A 54 4.29 -14.50 11.99
CA LYS A 54 4.83 -15.09 13.21
C LYS A 54 4.06 -14.76 14.48
N THR A 55 3.29 -13.65 14.53
CA THR A 55 2.56 -13.26 15.74
C THR A 55 1.14 -13.80 15.78
N LYS A 56 0.60 -13.98 16.99
CA LYS A 56 -0.81 -14.37 17.20
C LYS A 56 -1.75 -13.28 16.68
N ALA A 57 -1.42 -12.00 16.92
CA ALA A 57 -2.19 -10.87 16.43
C ALA A 57 -2.23 -10.80 14.91
N GLY A 58 -1.09 -11.00 14.23
CA GLY A 58 -1.03 -11.03 12.77
C GLY A 58 -1.86 -12.16 12.16
N ARG A 59 -1.80 -13.37 12.74
CA ARG A 59 -2.64 -14.50 12.32
C ARG A 59 -4.13 -14.25 12.55
N ALA A 60 -4.48 -13.59 13.66
CA ALA A 60 -5.85 -13.16 13.93
C ALA A 60 -6.35 -12.16 12.89
N MET A 61 -5.51 -11.22 12.46
CA MET A 61 -5.84 -10.27 11.38
C MET A 61 -6.17 -10.98 10.07
N VAL A 62 -5.38 -11.99 9.68
CA VAL A 62 -5.64 -12.79 8.48
C VAL A 62 -6.95 -13.56 8.63
N ALA A 63 -7.16 -14.26 9.75
CA ALA A 63 -8.40 -15.03 9.99
C ALA A 63 -9.65 -14.13 9.94
N VAL A 64 -9.61 -12.94 10.56
CA VAL A 64 -10.73 -11.98 10.54
C VAL A 64 -10.96 -11.40 9.13
N SER A 65 -9.91 -11.29 8.31
CA SER A 65 -10.05 -10.81 6.92
C SER A 65 -10.68 -11.85 5.99
N GLU A 66 -10.52 -13.14 6.28
CA GLU A 66 -11.11 -14.24 5.52
C GLU A 66 -12.57 -14.49 5.92
N ASP A 67 -12.82 -14.68 7.20
CA ASP A 67 -14.18 -14.88 7.73
C ASP A 67 -14.29 -14.35 9.17
N LYS A 68 -15.06 -13.28 9.34
CA LYS A 68 -15.31 -12.67 10.66
C LYS A 68 -16.10 -13.57 11.60
N GLY A 69 -17.09 -14.30 11.05
CA GLY A 69 -17.97 -15.18 11.82
C GLY A 69 -17.20 -16.39 12.35
N ALA A 70 -16.48 -17.08 11.47
CA ALA A 70 -15.63 -18.21 11.87
C ALA A 70 -14.54 -17.78 12.86
N ALA A 71 -13.90 -16.63 12.66
CA ALA A 71 -12.91 -16.11 13.59
C ALA A 71 -13.49 -15.84 14.99
N GLN A 72 -14.72 -15.31 15.07
CA GLN A 72 -15.41 -15.08 16.33
C GLN A 72 -15.75 -16.38 17.04
N LEU A 73 -16.20 -17.41 16.33
CA LEU A 73 -16.47 -18.73 16.89
C LEU A 73 -15.21 -19.40 17.44
N MET A 74 -14.04 -19.10 16.85
CA MET A 74 -12.74 -19.56 17.35
C MET A 74 -12.19 -18.73 18.52
N GLY A 75 -12.99 -17.80 19.08
CA GLY A 75 -12.63 -16.98 20.23
C GLY A 75 -11.77 -15.75 19.92
N ILE A 76 -11.64 -15.36 18.65
CA ILE A 76 -10.89 -14.17 18.27
C ILE A 76 -11.74 -12.91 18.51
N ASN A 77 -11.20 -11.94 19.23
CA ASN A 77 -11.83 -10.65 19.41
C ASN A 77 -11.74 -9.85 18.08
N VAL A 78 -12.79 -9.93 17.26
CA VAL A 78 -12.87 -9.31 15.93
C VAL A 78 -12.70 -7.79 16.00
N ASN A 79 -13.40 -7.12 16.92
CA ASN A 79 -13.34 -5.65 17.05
C ASN A 79 -11.93 -5.18 17.46
N GLY A 80 -11.31 -5.86 18.42
CA GLY A 80 -9.94 -5.57 18.85
C GLY A 80 -8.93 -5.79 17.72
N THR A 81 -9.11 -6.84 16.93
CA THR A 81 -8.25 -7.14 15.77
C THR A 81 -8.39 -6.08 14.67
N ILE A 82 -9.61 -5.65 14.37
CA ILE A 82 -9.85 -4.56 13.40
C ILE A 82 -9.21 -3.25 13.88
N SER A 83 -9.43 -2.88 15.16
CA SER A 83 -8.83 -1.67 15.74
C SER A 83 -7.30 -1.69 15.68
N LEU A 84 -6.67 -2.83 15.98
CA LEU A 84 -5.23 -3.01 15.88
C LEU A 84 -4.74 -2.88 14.43
N THR A 85 -5.47 -3.43 13.46
CA THR A 85 -5.13 -3.31 12.04
C THR A 85 -5.13 -1.85 11.58
N PHE A 86 -6.17 -1.08 11.96
CA PHE A 86 -6.24 0.34 11.66
C PHE A 86 -5.16 1.16 12.38
N ALA A 87 -4.83 0.81 13.63
CA ALA A 87 -3.75 1.47 14.37
C ALA A 87 -2.39 1.27 13.70
N ILE A 88 -2.08 0.06 13.23
CA ILE A 88 -0.86 -0.23 12.48
C ILE A 88 -0.87 0.53 11.15
N GLY A 89 -2.00 0.51 10.41
CA GLY A 89 -2.13 1.20 9.15
C GLY A 89 -1.93 2.71 9.26
N SER A 90 -2.53 3.35 10.27
CA SER A 90 -2.35 4.79 10.52
C SER A 90 -0.93 5.14 10.97
N GLY A 91 -0.28 4.28 11.75
CA GLY A 91 1.14 4.45 12.10
C GLY A 91 2.05 4.40 10.87
N LEU A 92 1.83 3.44 9.97
CA LEU A 92 2.58 3.33 8.71
C LEU A 92 2.31 4.52 7.78
N ALA A 93 1.07 5.01 7.73
CA ALA A 93 0.71 6.20 6.96
C ALA A 93 1.42 7.46 7.49
N ALA A 94 1.55 7.60 8.82
CA ALA A 94 2.29 8.69 9.43
C ALA A 94 3.79 8.66 9.03
N ILE A 95 4.42 7.49 9.08
CA ILE A 95 5.83 7.32 8.64
C ILE A 95 5.96 7.68 7.15
N ALA A 96 5.07 7.19 6.30
CA ALA A 96 5.07 7.51 4.88
C ALA A 96 4.88 9.01 4.62
N GLY A 97 4.01 9.67 5.40
CA GLY A 97 3.79 11.11 5.34
C GLY A 97 5.04 11.91 5.69
N VAL A 98 5.77 11.52 6.74
CA VAL A 98 7.04 12.18 7.14
C VAL A 98 8.10 12.01 6.04
N LEU A 99 8.24 10.82 5.47
CA LEU A 99 9.18 10.56 4.37
C LEU A 99 8.83 11.37 3.11
N LEU A 100 7.54 11.44 2.78
CA LEU A 100 7.05 12.24 1.65
C LEU A 100 7.32 13.74 1.84
N CYS A 101 7.01 14.28 3.03
CA CYS A 101 7.28 15.69 3.34
C CYS A 101 8.77 16.02 3.44
N SER A 102 9.61 15.02 3.76
CA SER A 102 11.07 15.18 3.71
C SER A 102 11.60 15.25 2.29
N ALA A 103 10.95 14.54 1.34
CA ALA A 103 11.30 14.61 -0.08
C ALA A 103 10.73 15.86 -0.77
N TYR A 104 9.53 16.28 -0.39
CA TYR A 104 8.80 17.43 -0.93
C TYR A 104 8.41 18.35 0.22
N PRO A 105 9.22 19.38 0.52
CA PRO A 105 9.06 20.21 1.73
C PRO A 105 7.88 21.19 1.70
N SER A 106 6.95 21.03 0.76
CA SER A 106 5.72 21.83 0.66
C SER A 106 4.52 21.02 1.17
N LEU A 107 3.90 21.44 2.25
CA LEU A 107 2.75 20.80 2.87
C LEU A 107 1.48 21.62 2.64
N THR A 108 0.51 21.05 1.96
CA THR A 108 -0.85 21.59 1.80
C THR A 108 -1.86 20.65 2.45
N PRO A 109 -3.09 21.10 2.75
CA PRO A 109 -4.14 20.22 3.27
C PRO A 109 -4.48 19.02 2.38
N TYR A 110 -4.15 19.09 1.08
CA TYR A 110 -4.42 18.07 0.08
C TYR A 110 -3.20 17.21 -0.29
N THR A 111 -2.03 17.45 0.32
CA THR A 111 -0.78 16.74 -0.03
C THR A 111 -0.89 15.21 0.02
N GLY A 112 -1.75 14.66 0.88
CA GLY A 112 -1.95 13.22 1.02
C GLY A 112 -2.93 12.60 0.03
N ALA A 113 -3.73 13.39 -0.71
CA ALA A 113 -4.81 12.86 -1.54
C ALA A 113 -4.29 11.99 -2.70
N MET A 114 -3.43 12.55 -3.54
CA MET A 114 -2.87 11.83 -4.70
C MET A 114 -1.98 10.65 -4.30
N PRO A 115 -1.04 10.77 -3.34
CA PRO A 115 -0.28 9.63 -2.84
C PRO A 115 -1.16 8.54 -2.24
N GLY A 116 -2.25 8.89 -1.56
CA GLY A 116 -3.21 7.93 -1.01
C GLY A 116 -3.91 7.11 -2.10
N ILE A 117 -4.38 7.76 -3.16
CA ILE A 117 -4.98 7.07 -4.31
C ILE A 117 -3.94 6.17 -4.99
N LYS A 118 -2.71 6.66 -5.23
CA LYS A 118 -1.64 5.88 -5.85
C LYS A 118 -1.22 4.69 -4.97
N ALA A 119 -1.22 4.82 -3.66
CA ALA A 119 -0.96 3.71 -2.75
C ALA A 119 -2.03 2.62 -2.85
N PHE A 120 -3.30 3.01 -2.95
CA PHE A 120 -4.39 2.06 -3.21
C PHE A 120 -4.20 1.35 -4.56
N VAL A 121 -3.91 2.12 -5.62
CA VAL A 121 -3.61 1.57 -6.95
C VAL A 121 -2.44 0.57 -6.90
N ALA A 122 -1.36 0.91 -6.18
CA ALA A 122 -0.21 0.03 -5.99
C ALA A 122 -0.57 -1.27 -5.27
N ALA A 123 -1.43 -1.21 -4.25
CA ALA A 123 -1.89 -2.39 -3.52
C ALA A 123 -2.75 -3.32 -4.40
N VAL A 124 -3.64 -2.74 -5.20
CA VAL A 124 -4.49 -3.49 -6.14
C VAL A 124 -3.66 -4.10 -7.27
N PHE A 125 -2.77 -3.30 -7.86
CA PHE A 125 -1.86 -3.73 -8.93
C PHE A 125 -0.93 -4.86 -8.46
N GLY A 126 -0.38 -4.71 -7.27
CA GLY A 126 0.51 -5.72 -6.66
C GLY A 126 -0.21 -6.99 -6.22
N GLY A 127 -1.50 -6.90 -5.95
CA GLY A 127 -2.37 -8.00 -5.49
C GLY A 127 -2.82 -7.82 -4.05
N ILE A 128 -4.13 -7.67 -3.88
CA ILE A 128 -4.77 -7.46 -2.57
C ILE A 128 -4.42 -8.61 -1.62
N GLY A 129 -3.98 -8.26 -0.40
CA GLY A 129 -3.59 -9.24 0.62
C GLY A 129 -2.12 -9.69 0.56
N SER A 130 -1.33 -9.22 -0.41
CA SER A 130 0.10 -9.51 -0.52
C SER A 130 0.95 -8.27 -0.21
N ILE A 131 1.60 -8.23 0.98
CA ILE A 131 2.47 -7.12 1.37
C ILE A 131 3.64 -6.94 0.39
N PRO A 132 4.41 -7.99 0.03
CA PRO A 132 5.45 -7.84 -0.97
C PRO A 132 4.88 -7.49 -2.35
N GLY A 133 3.66 -7.94 -2.65
CA GLY A 133 2.95 -7.54 -3.87
C GLY A 133 2.71 -6.04 -3.95
N ALA A 134 2.18 -5.44 -2.91
CA ALA A 134 1.94 -4.00 -2.84
C ALA A 134 3.24 -3.19 -2.99
N MET A 135 4.35 -3.64 -2.40
CA MET A 135 5.65 -2.99 -2.54
C MET A 135 6.16 -3.05 -3.98
N ILE A 136 6.15 -4.23 -4.61
CA ILE A 136 6.56 -4.40 -6.01
C ILE A 136 5.64 -3.59 -6.94
N GLY A 137 4.33 -3.63 -6.68
CA GLY A 137 3.35 -2.83 -7.40
C GLY A 137 3.65 -1.33 -7.33
N GLY A 138 3.97 -0.82 -6.14
CA GLY A 138 4.36 0.59 -5.95
C GLY A 138 5.63 0.97 -6.70
N ILE A 139 6.66 0.11 -6.68
CA ILE A 139 7.91 0.35 -7.42
C ILE A 139 7.65 0.36 -8.93
N LEU A 140 6.92 -0.61 -9.46
CA LEU A 140 6.60 -0.69 -10.88
C LEU A 140 5.78 0.53 -11.34
N LEU A 141 4.74 0.91 -10.58
CA LEU A 141 3.95 2.10 -10.88
C LEU A 141 4.78 3.38 -10.82
N GLY A 142 5.70 3.49 -9.84
CA GLY A 142 6.63 4.62 -9.75
C GLY A 142 7.57 4.71 -10.95
N ILE A 143 8.06 3.57 -11.46
CA ILE A 143 8.88 3.52 -12.69
C ILE A 143 8.05 3.96 -13.89
N ILE A 144 6.84 3.43 -14.07
CA ILE A 144 5.93 3.79 -15.16
C ILE A 144 5.59 5.28 -15.11
N GLU A 145 5.28 5.82 -13.93
CA GLU A 145 4.98 7.23 -13.74
C GLU A 145 6.17 8.12 -14.15
N ASN A 146 7.39 7.79 -13.70
CA ASN A 146 8.58 8.57 -14.04
C ASN A 146 8.94 8.48 -15.52
N LEU A 147 8.82 7.31 -16.14
CA LEU A 147 9.01 7.15 -17.59
C LEU A 147 7.96 7.95 -18.37
N SER A 148 6.70 7.92 -17.93
CA SER A 148 5.62 8.68 -18.57
C SER A 148 5.87 10.20 -18.48
N LYS A 149 6.38 10.70 -17.35
CA LYS A 149 6.77 12.10 -17.17
C LYS A 149 7.94 12.50 -18.06
N ALA A 150 8.90 11.59 -18.25
CA ALA A 150 10.11 11.88 -19.02
C ALA A 150 9.87 11.83 -20.54
N TYR A 151 9.07 10.89 -21.04
CA TYR A 151 8.93 10.64 -22.48
C TYR A 151 7.62 11.13 -23.09
N ILE A 152 6.56 11.28 -22.30
CA ILE A 152 5.23 11.61 -22.84
C ILE A 152 4.80 13.01 -22.35
N SER A 153 4.36 13.09 -21.09
CA SER A 153 3.92 14.35 -20.48
C SER A 153 3.73 14.19 -18.98
N SER A 154 4.15 15.18 -18.22
CA SER A 154 3.88 15.22 -16.77
C SER A 154 2.39 15.27 -16.43
N GLN A 155 1.58 15.90 -17.30
CA GLN A 155 0.13 16.03 -17.09
C GLN A 155 -0.62 14.71 -17.33
N MET A 156 -0.10 13.86 -18.23
CA MET A 156 -0.73 12.58 -18.57
C MET A 156 -0.18 11.40 -17.73
N ALA A 157 0.86 11.62 -16.94
CA ALA A 157 1.49 10.53 -16.19
C ALA A 157 0.52 9.80 -15.27
N ASP A 158 -0.34 10.53 -14.56
CA ASP A 158 -1.35 9.93 -13.69
C ASP A 158 -2.39 9.12 -14.48
N ALA A 159 -2.84 9.63 -15.63
CA ALA A 159 -3.77 8.92 -16.51
C ALA A 159 -3.15 7.60 -17.04
N ILE A 160 -1.87 7.61 -17.38
CA ILE A 160 -1.14 6.41 -17.83
C ILE A 160 -1.05 5.39 -16.70
N VAL A 161 -0.74 5.81 -15.47
CA VAL A 161 -0.70 4.93 -14.29
C VAL A 161 -2.05 4.25 -14.08
N PHE A 162 -3.17 4.99 -14.16
CA PHE A 162 -4.51 4.43 -14.04
C PHE A 162 -4.88 3.53 -15.21
N ALA A 163 -4.49 3.88 -16.44
CA ALA A 163 -4.73 3.03 -17.62
C ALA A 163 -4.00 1.69 -17.48
N VAL A 164 -2.75 1.69 -17.03
CA VAL A 164 -1.98 0.46 -16.76
C VAL A 164 -2.67 -0.39 -15.68
N LEU A 165 -3.19 0.23 -14.61
CA LEU A 165 -3.96 -0.49 -13.61
C LEU A 165 -5.16 -1.20 -14.24
N ILE A 166 -5.95 -0.49 -15.06
CA ILE A 166 -7.12 -1.07 -15.72
C ILE A 166 -6.72 -2.26 -16.60
N ILE A 167 -5.67 -2.12 -17.41
CA ILE A 167 -5.18 -3.19 -18.27
C ILE A 167 -4.77 -4.41 -17.44
N VAL A 168 -4.03 -4.20 -16.34
CA VAL A 168 -3.60 -5.31 -15.48
C VAL A 168 -4.80 -5.99 -14.83
N LEU A 169 -5.80 -5.26 -14.36
CA LEU A 169 -7.01 -5.86 -13.77
C LEU A 169 -7.85 -6.62 -14.79
N LEU A 170 -7.88 -6.20 -16.06
CA LEU A 170 -8.54 -6.95 -17.14
C LEU A 170 -7.84 -8.27 -17.45
N VAL A 171 -6.50 -8.30 -17.39
CA VAL A 171 -5.70 -9.49 -17.67
C VAL A 171 -5.56 -10.39 -16.43
N ARG A 172 -5.37 -9.78 -15.26
CA ARG A 172 -5.20 -10.47 -13.96
C ARG A 172 -5.99 -9.75 -12.86
N PRO A 173 -7.25 -10.11 -12.64
CA PRO A 173 -8.12 -9.44 -11.67
C PRO A 173 -7.63 -9.56 -10.21
N THR A 174 -6.77 -10.53 -9.92
CA THR A 174 -6.14 -10.71 -8.59
C THR A 174 -4.89 -9.85 -8.38
N GLY A 175 -4.45 -9.09 -9.40
CA GLY A 175 -3.17 -8.41 -9.39
C GLY A 175 -1.98 -9.34 -9.70
N ILE A 176 -0.75 -8.80 -9.64
CA ILE A 176 0.46 -9.54 -10.07
C ILE A 176 0.78 -10.70 -9.11
N LEU A 177 0.70 -10.48 -7.80
CA LEU A 177 1.03 -11.45 -6.75
C LEU A 177 -0.16 -11.78 -5.85
N GLY A 178 -1.39 -11.46 -6.27
CA GLY A 178 -2.60 -11.77 -5.54
C GLY A 178 -2.85 -13.27 -5.47
N LYS A 179 -3.37 -13.75 -4.33
CA LYS A 179 -3.80 -15.13 -4.18
C LYS A 179 -5.19 -15.30 -4.79
N ASN A 180 -5.39 -16.35 -5.59
CA ASN A 180 -6.72 -16.79 -5.97
C ASN A 180 -7.43 -17.29 -4.71
N ILE A 181 -8.31 -16.48 -4.14
CA ILE A 181 -9.23 -16.91 -3.10
C ILE A 181 -10.33 -17.67 -3.86
N GLN A 182 -10.16 -18.97 -4.05
CA GLN A 182 -11.27 -19.82 -4.45
C GLN A 182 -12.27 -19.77 -3.30
N ALA A 183 -13.45 -19.21 -3.57
CA ALA A 183 -14.56 -19.22 -2.62
C ALA A 183 -15.02 -20.67 -2.42
N VAL A 184 -14.41 -21.36 -1.47
CA VAL A 184 -14.75 -22.73 -1.07
C VAL A 184 -16.14 -22.77 -0.40
N SER A 185 -16.70 -21.59 -0.06
CA SER A 185 -17.95 -21.48 0.70
C SER A 185 -19.22 -21.85 -0.08
N TYR A 186 -19.21 -21.85 -1.40
CA TYR A 186 -20.41 -22.12 -2.18
C TYR A 186 -20.67 -23.60 -2.52
N THR A 187 -19.67 -24.46 -2.41
CA THR A 187 -19.83 -25.88 -2.79
C THR A 187 -20.56 -26.69 -1.72
N HIS A 188 -20.45 -26.33 -0.45
CA HIS A 188 -21.12 -27.07 0.64
C HIS A 188 -22.61 -26.74 0.78
N LEU A 189 -23.05 -25.53 0.44
CA LEU A 189 -24.48 -25.17 0.47
C LEU A 189 -25.23 -25.86 -0.66
N ARG A 190 -24.63 -26.02 -1.83
CA ARG A 190 -25.26 -26.71 -2.98
C ARG A 190 -25.38 -28.21 -2.78
N ALA A 191 -24.51 -28.83 -2.00
CA ALA A 191 -24.61 -30.25 -1.66
C ALA A 191 -25.76 -30.54 -0.68
N HIS A 192 -26.11 -29.59 0.20
CA HIS A 192 -27.22 -29.74 1.12
C HIS A 192 -28.61 -29.52 0.48
N GLU A 193 -28.71 -28.66 -0.54
CA GLU A 193 -29.97 -28.43 -1.23
C GLU A 193 -30.40 -29.61 -2.13
N THR A 194 -29.45 -30.38 -2.66
CA THR A 194 -29.75 -31.54 -3.50
C THR A 194 -30.19 -32.77 -2.70
N THR A 195 -29.99 -32.84 -1.37
CA THR A 195 -30.45 -33.91 -0.51
C THR A 195 -31.84 -33.70 0.08
N LEU A 196 -32.42 -32.53 -0.03
CA LEU A 196 -33.78 -32.21 0.44
C LEU A 196 -34.87 -32.39 -0.62
N HIS A 197 -34.52 -32.76 -1.85
CA HIS A 197 -35.46 -33.03 -2.95
C HIS A 197 -35.48 -34.50 -3.42
N LEU A 198 -35.14 -35.47 -2.56
CA LEU A 198 -35.41 -36.88 -2.64
C LEU A 198 -36.19 -37.33 -1.40
#